data_0ccd5e798850d70fab96335897ead339
#
_entry.id   0ccd5e798850d70fab96335897ead339
#
_cell.length_a   1.000
_cell.length_b   1.000
_cell.length_c   1.000
_cell.angle_alpha   90.00
_cell.angle_beta   90.00
_cell.angle_gamma   90.00
#
_symmetry.space_group_name_H-M   'P 1'
#
loop_
_entity.id
_entity.type
_entity.pdbx_description
1 polymer ?
#
loop_
_entity_poly.entity_id
_entity_poly.type
_entity_poly.pdbx_seq_one_letter_code
_entity_poly.pdbx_strand_id
1 'polypeptide(L)'
;MHRYRTHTCGELRATSVGGRARISGWVHRRRDHGGLIFIDLRDNYGLTQCVVEPDSPAFKAVDTLRAEFVATFTGRVVARPGDTVNKDLATGEIEIRIDEVQIQSEAGELPLPVFGEQDYPEDIRLKYRFLDLRRDRIHKNILLRSNVISSLRRRMIDQGFTEFQTPILTASSPEGARDFLVPSRLHPGKFYALPQAPQQFKQLIMVAGFDRYFQIAPCFRDEDARADRSPGEFYQLDLEMSFVTQEDVFAAVEPVLHGVFEQFANGRKCSPLPFVRIPYAESMLKYGSDKPDLRNPIVIADVSAEFADPSVEFKAFKSVVAQGGVVRAIPAPGAGSQPRSFFDKLNDWARAEMKAPGLGYVVFEDDGGKLAGKGPIAKFIPEPIQQRIAKATGAKPGDAVFFAAGKPDAAAKLAGAARIRIGNELNLKAATNYDFHFCWVVDFPMYEFNEEEKKIDFSHNPFSMPNFEHEAFLKLDPKDDKTILGITAFQYDIVCNGIELSSGAIRNHRPEIMIKAFDIAGYPAEVVEEKFGGMLNAFRFGAPPHGGTAPGVDRIVMLIAGEENLREVTMFPMNQRAEDLMMGAPSEPLPKQLREAHIRVVAPEAKS
;
A
#
# COMPACT_ATOMS: atom_id res chain seq x y z
N MET A 1 -1.19 48.12 -2.75
CA MET A 1 -1.78 46.86 -2.30
C MET A 1 -1.85 45.91 -3.49
N HIS A 2 -1.47 44.64 -3.32
CA HIS A 2 -1.54 43.65 -4.40
C HIS A 2 -3.00 43.51 -4.89
N ARG A 3 -3.20 43.26 -6.21
CA ARG A 3 -4.53 43.26 -6.84
C ARG A 3 -5.51 42.26 -6.19
N TYR A 4 -5.03 41.05 -5.84
CA TYR A 4 -5.91 39.99 -5.33
C TYR A 4 -5.78 39.79 -3.82
N ARG A 5 -4.61 39.85 -3.21
CA ARG A 5 -4.45 39.63 -1.78
C ARG A 5 -3.18 40.27 -1.20
N THR A 6 -3.29 40.72 0.05
CA THR A 6 -2.15 41.12 0.89
C THR A 6 -1.79 40.02 1.89
N HIS A 7 -2.79 39.19 2.28
CA HIS A 7 -2.67 38.09 3.22
C HIS A 7 -3.44 36.88 2.69
N THR A 8 -3.04 35.69 3.10
CA THR A 8 -3.84 34.46 2.89
C THR A 8 -4.98 34.36 3.90
N CYS A 9 -5.95 33.48 3.64
CA CYS A 9 -7.08 33.27 4.56
C CYS A 9 -6.68 32.55 5.87
N GLY A 10 -5.46 32.02 5.97
CA GLY A 10 -4.93 31.39 7.18
C GLY A 10 -3.92 32.22 7.96
N GLU A 11 -3.57 33.43 7.52
CA GLU A 11 -2.39 34.16 8.01
C GLU A 11 -2.71 35.18 9.10
N LEU A 12 -3.90 35.78 9.09
CA LEU A 12 -4.26 36.86 10.02
C LEU A 12 -4.37 36.37 11.47
N ARG A 13 -3.91 37.20 12.41
CA ARG A 13 -3.92 36.94 13.86
C ARG A 13 -4.38 38.17 14.62
N ALA A 14 -4.52 38.06 15.96
CA ALA A 14 -4.82 39.19 16.85
C ALA A 14 -3.88 40.39 16.65
N THR A 15 -2.62 40.15 16.30
CA THR A 15 -1.65 41.20 15.98
C THR A 15 -1.95 41.99 14.71
N SER A 16 -2.84 41.48 13.86
CA SER A 16 -3.28 42.16 12.63
C SER A 16 -4.44 43.14 12.86
N VAL A 17 -5.01 43.18 14.08
CA VAL A 17 -6.16 44.03 14.42
C VAL A 17 -5.82 45.51 14.22
N GLY A 18 -6.75 46.26 13.64
CA GLY A 18 -6.59 47.68 13.27
C GLY A 18 -5.98 47.87 11.87
N GLY A 19 -5.38 46.86 11.30
CA GLY A 19 -4.85 46.88 9.94
C GLY A 19 -5.93 46.73 8.86
N ARG A 20 -5.54 46.99 7.60
CA ARG A 20 -6.38 46.74 6.43
C ARG A 20 -5.84 45.53 5.67
N ALA A 21 -6.69 44.55 5.40
CA ALA A 21 -6.34 43.35 4.67
C ALA A 21 -7.15 43.21 3.39
N ARG A 22 -6.54 42.58 2.38
CA ARG A 22 -7.21 42.07 1.19
C ARG A 22 -6.93 40.58 1.11
N ILE A 23 -8.02 39.78 1.07
CA ILE A 23 -7.94 38.33 0.96
C ILE A 23 -8.80 37.86 -0.21
N SER A 24 -8.40 36.77 -0.87
CA SER A 24 -9.11 36.15 -1.96
C SER A 24 -9.24 34.65 -1.73
N GLY A 25 -10.42 34.10 -2.04
CA GLY A 25 -10.69 32.69 -1.86
C GLY A 25 -12.10 32.31 -2.31
N TRP A 26 -12.48 31.13 -1.91
CA TRP A 26 -13.82 30.58 -2.15
C TRP A 26 -14.72 30.87 -0.96
N VAL A 27 -15.98 31.26 -1.24
CA VAL A 27 -17.03 31.41 -0.22
C VAL A 27 -17.37 30.01 0.31
N HIS A 28 -16.86 29.69 1.50
CA HIS A 28 -17.08 28.40 2.13
C HIS A 28 -18.47 28.28 2.74
N ARG A 29 -18.87 29.32 3.49
CA ARG A 29 -20.19 29.41 4.14
C ARG A 29 -20.66 30.84 4.20
N ARG A 30 -22.00 31.04 3.98
CA ARG A 30 -22.69 32.30 4.19
C ARG A 30 -23.75 32.12 5.26
N ARG A 31 -23.83 33.06 6.19
CA ARG A 31 -24.85 33.13 7.25
C ARG A 31 -25.39 34.54 7.34
N ASP A 32 -26.69 34.68 7.56
CA ASP A 32 -27.37 35.94 7.81
C ASP A 32 -27.91 35.94 9.25
N HIS A 33 -27.55 36.95 10.03
CA HIS A 33 -27.98 37.10 11.40
C HIS A 33 -28.45 38.53 11.64
N GLY A 34 -29.77 38.76 11.45
CA GLY A 34 -30.39 40.05 11.75
C GLY A 34 -29.89 41.19 10.87
N GLY A 35 -29.56 40.91 9.62
CA GLY A 35 -29.07 41.87 8.64
C GLY A 35 -27.54 41.98 8.56
N LEU A 36 -26.81 41.33 9.45
CA LEU A 36 -25.35 41.14 9.31
C LEU A 36 -25.08 39.87 8.49
N ILE A 37 -24.30 39.99 7.41
CA ILE A 37 -23.92 38.82 6.62
C ILE A 37 -22.50 38.42 6.99
N PHE A 38 -22.37 37.17 7.43
CA PHE A 38 -21.09 36.54 7.73
C PHE A 38 -20.68 35.60 6.58
N ILE A 39 -19.46 35.76 6.11
CA ILE A 39 -18.84 34.91 5.08
C ILE A 39 -17.59 34.27 5.64
N ASP A 40 -17.55 32.97 5.61
CA ASP A 40 -16.30 32.23 5.83
C ASP A 40 -15.60 32.10 4.46
N LEU A 41 -14.50 32.81 4.26
CA LEU A 41 -13.70 32.76 3.02
C LEU A 41 -12.54 31.80 3.22
N ARG A 42 -12.35 30.86 2.28
CA ARG A 42 -11.34 29.80 2.34
C ARG A 42 -10.36 29.91 1.17
N ASP A 43 -9.09 29.68 1.44
CA ASP A 43 -8.07 29.42 0.45
C ASP A 43 -7.25 28.15 0.80
N ASN A 44 -6.11 27.91 0.13
CA ASN A 44 -5.23 26.79 0.43
C ASN A 44 -4.65 26.80 1.85
N TYR A 45 -4.57 27.96 2.48
CA TYR A 45 -3.86 28.18 3.75
C TYR A 45 -4.78 28.20 4.96
N GLY A 46 -6.07 28.35 4.75
CA GLY A 46 -7.04 28.37 5.84
C GLY A 46 -8.35 29.07 5.53
N LEU A 47 -9.00 29.49 6.60
CA LEU A 47 -10.31 30.11 6.57
C LEU A 47 -10.31 31.38 7.44
N THR A 48 -10.88 32.47 6.92
CA THR A 48 -11.11 33.71 7.66
C THR A 48 -12.59 34.10 7.61
N GLN A 49 -13.18 34.41 8.77
CA GLN A 49 -14.51 35.00 8.82
C GLN A 49 -14.46 36.46 8.38
N CYS A 50 -15.38 36.83 7.51
CA CYS A 50 -15.61 38.18 7.06
C CYS A 50 -17.05 38.60 7.39
N VAL A 51 -17.28 39.84 7.71
CA VAL A 51 -18.60 40.38 8.04
C VAL A 51 -18.88 41.65 7.25
N VAL A 52 -20.11 41.78 6.78
CA VAL A 52 -20.57 43.03 6.15
C VAL A 52 -21.80 43.54 6.88
N GLU A 53 -21.80 44.84 7.17
CA GLU A 53 -22.89 45.55 7.81
C GLU A 53 -23.85 46.10 6.74
N PRO A 54 -25.17 46.30 7.05
CA PRO A 54 -26.16 46.73 6.09
C PRO A 54 -25.89 48.08 5.41
N ASP A 55 -25.18 48.96 6.09
CA ASP A 55 -24.77 50.29 5.62
C ASP A 55 -23.49 50.30 4.78
N SER A 56 -22.81 49.16 4.71
CA SER A 56 -21.62 49.02 3.86
C SER A 56 -21.97 49.11 2.37
N PRO A 57 -21.18 49.82 1.55
CA PRO A 57 -21.38 49.84 0.10
C PRO A 57 -21.19 48.44 -0.53
N ALA A 58 -20.51 47.54 0.13
CA ALA A 58 -20.32 46.16 -0.32
C ALA A 58 -21.54 45.24 -0.07
N PHE A 59 -22.50 45.66 0.78
CA PHE A 59 -23.57 44.79 1.27
C PHE A 59 -24.35 44.11 0.13
N LYS A 60 -24.83 44.88 -0.85
CA LYS A 60 -25.61 44.35 -1.98
C LYS A 60 -24.86 43.29 -2.77
N ALA A 61 -23.57 43.47 -3.00
CA ALA A 61 -22.76 42.51 -3.73
C ALA A 61 -22.44 41.26 -2.89
N VAL A 62 -22.19 41.45 -1.58
CA VAL A 62 -21.98 40.29 -0.65
C VAL A 62 -23.26 39.48 -0.49
N ASP A 63 -24.44 40.10 -0.54
CA ASP A 63 -25.73 39.41 -0.44
C ASP A 63 -26.00 38.46 -1.62
N THR A 64 -25.40 38.70 -2.80
CA THR A 64 -25.51 37.81 -3.96
C THR A 64 -24.60 36.59 -3.89
N LEU A 65 -23.61 36.55 -2.97
CA LEU A 65 -22.63 35.48 -2.89
C LEU A 65 -23.28 34.16 -2.48
N ARG A 66 -22.86 33.11 -3.16
CA ARG A 66 -23.23 31.71 -2.87
C ARG A 66 -21.98 30.87 -2.58
N ALA A 67 -22.21 29.66 -2.05
CA ALA A 67 -21.14 28.71 -1.78
C ALA A 67 -20.26 28.49 -3.03
N GLU A 68 -18.96 28.45 -2.82
CA GLU A 68 -17.91 28.24 -3.82
C GLU A 68 -17.78 29.36 -4.88
N PHE A 69 -18.48 30.50 -4.76
CA PHE A 69 -18.09 31.70 -5.51
C PHE A 69 -16.66 32.10 -5.12
N VAL A 70 -15.89 32.57 -6.07
CA VAL A 70 -14.56 33.14 -5.82
C VAL A 70 -14.69 34.64 -5.64
N ALA A 71 -14.25 35.13 -4.49
CA ALA A 71 -14.36 36.55 -4.16
C ALA A 71 -13.05 37.10 -3.56
N THR A 72 -12.85 38.39 -3.78
CA THR A 72 -11.81 39.18 -3.12
C THR A 72 -12.48 40.16 -2.19
N PHE A 73 -12.16 40.13 -0.90
CA PHE A 73 -12.60 41.07 0.10
C PHE A 73 -11.48 41.99 0.51
N THR A 74 -11.79 43.28 0.63
CA THR A 74 -10.90 44.26 1.26
C THR A 74 -11.64 44.86 2.44
N GLY A 75 -10.99 44.97 3.57
CA GLY A 75 -11.61 45.53 4.76
C GLY A 75 -10.63 45.67 5.94
N ARG A 76 -11.20 46.12 7.06
CA ARG A 76 -10.48 46.30 8.31
C ARG A 76 -10.48 45.00 9.12
N VAL A 77 -9.33 44.61 9.62
CA VAL A 77 -9.20 43.49 10.57
C VAL A 77 -9.63 43.97 11.95
N VAL A 78 -10.60 43.29 12.54
CA VAL A 78 -11.10 43.60 13.91
C VAL A 78 -11.03 42.35 14.79
N ALA A 79 -10.95 42.56 16.10
CA ALA A 79 -11.05 41.47 17.06
C ALA A 79 -12.50 40.98 17.16
N ARG A 80 -12.70 39.68 17.27
CA ARG A 80 -14.04 39.12 17.59
C ARG A 80 -14.35 39.38 19.08
N PRO A 81 -15.63 39.60 19.41
CA PRO A 81 -16.08 39.56 20.79
C PRO A 81 -15.67 38.24 21.46
N GLY A 82 -15.34 38.29 22.75
CA GLY A 82 -14.75 37.14 23.48
C GLY A 82 -15.62 35.87 23.46
N ASP A 83 -16.93 36.03 23.42
CA ASP A 83 -17.92 34.93 23.32
C ASP A 83 -18.06 34.32 21.92
N THR A 84 -17.53 35.02 20.90
CA THR A 84 -17.58 34.57 19.49
C THR A 84 -16.22 34.08 18.97
N VAL A 85 -15.18 34.09 19.80
CA VAL A 85 -13.84 33.56 19.44
C VAL A 85 -13.95 32.08 19.13
N ASN A 86 -13.48 31.67 17.95
CA ASN A 86 -13.42 30.27 17.55
C ASN A 86 -12.01 29.71 17.72
N LYS A 87 -11.80 28.89 18.75
CA LYS A 87 -10.50 28.29 19.08
C LYS A 87 -10.04 27.20 18.09
N ASP A 88 -10.95 26.70 17.27
CA ASP A 88 -10.64 25.66 16.27
C ASP A 88 -10.07 26.25 14.98
N LEU A 89 -10.11 27.56 14.82
CA LEU A 89 -9.57 28.26 13.66
C LEU A 89 -8.33 29.08 14.05
N ALA A 90 -7.28 28.97 13.26
CA ALA A 90 -6.06 29.77 13.45
C ALA A 90 -6.31 31.30 13.39
N THR A 91 -7.34 31.72 12.66
CA THR A 91 -7.79 33.10 12.51
C THR A 91 -9.01 33.42 13.41
N GLY A 92 -9.36 32.54 14.32
CA GLY A 92 -10.63 32.59 15.05
C GLY A 92 -10.77 33.73 16.06
N GLU A 93 -9.70 34.47 16.38
CA GLU A 93 -9.71 35.66 17.23
C GLU A 93 -10.07 36.95 16.48
N ILE A 94 -10.07 36.89 15.14
CA ILE A 94 -10.29 38.07 14.28
C ILE A 94 -11.39 37.81 13.25
N GLU A 95 -11.88 38.91 12.68
CA GLU A 95 -12.70 38.93 11.49
C GLU A 95 -12.35 40.13 10.62
N ILE A 96 -12.74 40.09 9.34
CA ILE A 96 -12.59 41.23 8.44
C ILE A 96 -13.95 41.90 8.26
N ARG A 97 -14.07 43.20 8.60
CA ARG A 97 -15.18 44.03 8.20
C ARG A 97 -15.00 44.46 6.75
N ILE A 98 -15.89 44.00 5.87
CA ILE A 98 -15.78 44.17 4.42
C ILE A 98 -16.16 45.59 4.03
N ASP A 99 -15.24 46.34 3.41
CA ASP A 99 -15.49 47.63 2.80
C ASP A 99 -15.73 47.49 1.27
N GLU A 100 -14.96 46.56 0.64
CA GLU A 100 -14.98 46.35 -0.81
C GLU A 100 -15.06 44.84 -1.11
N VAL A 101 -15.86 44.48 -2.12
CA VAL A 101 -15.95 43.14 -2.65
C VAL A 101 -15.76 43.14 -4.15
N GLN A 102 -15.03 42.16 -4.66
CA GLN A 102 -14.93 41.84 -6.08
C GLN A 102 -15.24 40.37 -6.29
N ILE A 103 -16.30 40.05 -7.00
CA ILE A 103 -16.60 38.68 -7.42
C ILE A 103 -15.65 38.36 -8.59
N GLN A 104 -14.80 37.33 -8.44
CA GLN A 104 -13.83 36.89 -9.45
C GLN A 104 -14.48 35.89 -10.40
N SER A 105 -15.30 34.96 -9.85
CA SER A 105 -16.11 34.02 -10.63
C SER A 105 -17.29 33.50 -9.80
N GLU A 106 -18.35 33.18 -10.48
CA GLU A 106 -19.52 32.52 -9.91
C GLU A 106 -19.41 31.02 -10.02
N ALA A 107 -20.02 30.28 -9.10
CA ALA A 107 -20.18 28.84 -9.15
C ALA A 107 -21.59 28.46 -9.54
N GLY A 108 -21.74 27.44 -10.36
CA GLY A 108 -23.02 26.81 -10.63
C GLY A 108 -23.53 25.99 -9.44
N GLU A 109 -24.63 25.27 -9.64
CA GLU A 109 -25.12 24.31 -8.66
C GLU A 109 -24.08 23.20 -8.43
N LEU A 110 -23.73 22.98 -7.16
CA LEU A 110 -22.68 22.05 -6.80
C LEU A 110 -23.19 20.59 -6.84
N PRO A 111 -22.56 19.70 -7.62
CA PRO A 111 -22.94 18.29 -7.66
C PRO A 111 -22.61 17.54 -6.36
N LEU A 112 -21.72 18.10 -5.56
CA LEU A 112 -21.41 17.66 -4.20
C LEU A 112 -21.00 18.87 -3.35
N PRO A 113 -21.45 18.96 -2.09
CA PRO A 113 -20.98 19.97 -1.15
C PRO A 113 -19.49 19.78 -0.82
N VAL A 114 -18.79 20.92 -0.70
CA VAL A 114 -17.36 20.95 -0.35
C VAL A 114 -17.14 20.87 1.16
N PHE A 115 -18.15 21.23 1.96
CA PHE A 115 -18.09 21.23 3.43
C PHE A 115 -18.91 20.08 4.03
N GLY A 116 -18.57 19.71 5.27
CA GLY A 116 -19.18 18.59 6.01
C GLY A 116 -18.49 17.24 5.75
N GLU A 117 -18.87 16.24 6.55
CA GLU A 117 -18.26 14.90 6.55
C GLU A 117 -19.08 13.87 5.76
N GLN A 118 -20.11 14.32 5.05
CA GLN A 118 -20.98 13.43 4.29
C GLN A 118 -20.20 12.69 3.20
N ASP A 119 -20.36 11.38 3.13
CA ASP A 119 -19.80 10.56 2.07
C ASP A 119 -20.66 10.66 0.80
N TYR A 120 -19.98 10.66 -0.34
CA TYR A 120 -20.59 10.64 -1.66
C TYR A 120 -20.08 9.43 -2.44
N PRO A 121 -20.89 8.92 -3.39
CA PRO A 121 -20.46 7.86 -4.28
C PRO A 121 -19.13 8.21 -4.97
N GLU A 122 -18.24 7.24 -5.07
CA GLU A 122 -16.90 7.43 -5.62
C GLU A 122 -16.92 8.04 -7.03
N ASP A 123 -17.80 7.56 -7.90
CA ASP A 123 -17.92 8.06 -9.28
C ASP A 123 -18.24 9.57 -9.35
N ILE A 124 -19.07 10.08 -8.45
CA ILE A 124 -19.35 11.52 -8.37
C ILE A 124 -18.12 12.28 -7.90
N ARG A 125 -17.44 11.77 -6.86
CA ARG A 125 -16.22 12.37 -6.32
C ARG A 125 -15.10 12.41 -7.34
N LEU A 126 -14.92 11.36 -8.15
CA LEU A 126 -13.89 11.29 -9.18
C LEU A 126 -14.23 12.14 -10.40
N LYS A 127 -15.48 12.17 -10.81
CA LYS A 127 -15.95 13.04 -11.92
C LYS A 127 -15.76 14.53 -11.60
N TYR A 128 -15.99 14.92 -10.36
CA TYR A 128 -15.82 16.30 -9.87
C TYR A 128 -14.65 16.40 -8.89
N ARG A 129 -13.54 15.69 -9.18
CA ARG A 129 -12.38 15.58 -8.27
C ARG A 129 -11.85 16.95 -7.85
N PHE A 130 -11.90 17.96 -8.70
CA PHE A 130 -11.50 19.33 -8.36
C PHE A 130 -12.36 19.95 -7.24
N LEU A 131 -13.61 19.53 -7.03
CA LEU A 131 -14.43 19.90 -5.87
C LEU A 131 -14.10 19.04 -4.65
N ASP A 132 -13.96 17.72 -4.84
CA ASP A 132 -13.59 16.80 -3.78
C ASP A 132 -12.23 17.16 -3.14
N LEU A 133 -11.26 17.63 -3.96
CA LEU A 133 -9.96 18.15 -3.50
C LEU A 133 -10.06 19.42 -2.64
N ARG A 134 -11.18 20.13 -2.66
CA ARG A 134 -11.43 21.28 -1.76
C ARG A 134 -11.93 20.85 -0.38
N ARG A 135 -12.38 19.59 -0.22
CA ARG A 135 -12.82 19.04 1.07
C ARG A 135 -11.62 18.84 1.99
N ASP A 136 -11.78 19.21 3.24
CA ASP A 136 -10.67 19.29 4.21
C ASP A 136 -9.85 17.99 4.32
N ARG A 137 -10.51 16.83 4.42
CA ARG A 137 -9.84 15.52 4.50
C ARG A 137 -8.96 15.25 3.28
N ILE A 138 -9.51 15.37 2.08
CA ILE A 138 -8.78 15.07 0.84
C ILE A 138 -7.69 16.11 0.60
N HIS A 139 -7.97 17.38 0.85
CA HIS A 139 -6.97 18.46 0.74
C HIS A 139 -5.75 18.19 1.64
N LYS A 140 -5.98 17.83 2.90
CA LYS A 140 -4.90 17.45 3.84
C LYS A 140 -4.11 16.23 3.38
N ASN A 141 -4.78 15.21 2.84
CA ASN A 141 -4.12 14.01 2.32
C ASN A 141 -3.16 14.34 1.16
N ILE A 142 -3.57 15.22 0.26
CA ILE A 142 -2.72 15.62 -0.88
C ILE A 142 -1.54 16.49 -0.43
N LEU A 143 -1.74 17.39 0.52
CA LEU A 143 -0.64 18.15 1.13
C LEU A 143 0.33 17.23 1.88
N LEU A 144 -0.20 16.25 2.63
CA LEU A 144 0.60 15.22 3.28
C LEU A 144 1.45 14.46 2.26
N ARG A 145 0.87 14.01 1.15
CA ARG A 145 1.59 13.36 0.06
C ARG A 145 2.78 14.19 -0.43
N SER A 146 2.55 15.46 -0.71
CA SER A 146 3.61 16.38 -1.16
C SER A 146 4.74 16.50 -0.12
N ASN A 147 4.39 16.63 1.16
CA ASN A 147 5.34 16.74 2.25
C ASN A 147 6.12 15.44 2.48
N VAL A 148 5.46 14.28 2.38
CA VAL A 148 6.10 12.95 2.46
C VAL A 148 7.13 12.79 1.35
N ILE A 149 6.77 13.10 0.09
CA ILE A 149 7.70 13.03 -1.05
C ILE A 149 8.91 13.94 -0.84
N SER A 150 8.68 15.16 -0.36
CA SER A 150 9.76 16.12 -0.06
C SER A 150 10.68 15.60 1.05
N SER A 151 10.13 14.95 2.07
CA SER A 151 10.90 14.34 3.16
C SER A 151 11.70 13.13 2.68
N LEU A 152 11.10 12.25 1.87
CA LEU A 152 11.79 11.11 1.25
C LEU A 152 13.02 11.57 0.47
N ARG A 153 12.85 12.55 -0.45
CA ARG A 153 13.97 13.11 -1.25
C ARG A 153 15.10 13.63 -0.38
N ARG A 154 14.78 14.44 0.62
CA ARG A 154 15.79 15.03 1.50
C ARG A 154 16.59 13.97 2.23
N ARG A 155 15.90 12.97 2.82
CA ARG A 155 16.55 11.87 3.53
C ARG A 155 17.42 11.00 2.64
N MET A 156 17.04 10.80 1.38
CA MET A 156 17.87 10.09 0.39
C MET A 156 19.12 10.89 0.03
N ILE A 157 18.98 12.18 -0.26
CA ILE A 157 20.10 13.08 -0.56
C ILE A 157 21.07 13.17 0.61
N ASP A 158 20.56 13.27 1.84
CA ASP A 158 21.39 13.34 3.07
C ASP A 158 22.22 12.06 3.28
N GLN A 159 21.80 10.92 2.71
CA GLN A 159 22.57 9.67 2.70
C GLN A 159 23.48 9.50 1.48
N GLY A 160 23.67 10.55 0.67
CA GLY A 160 24.57 10.55 -0.49
C GLY A 160 23.99 9.89 -1.75
N PHE A 161 22.66 9.70 -1.82
CA PHE A 161 22.04 9.27 -3.06
C PHE A 161 21.87 10.44 -4.02
N THR A 162 21.99 10.13 -5.32
CA THR A 162 21.74 11.08 -6.41
C THR A 162 20.42 10.76 -7.09
N GLU A 163 19.55 11.77 -7.25
CA GLU A 163 18.29 11.62 -7.97
C GLU A 163 18.54 11.67 -9.49
N PHE A 164 18.20 10.59 -10.19
CA PHE A 164 18.25 10.51 -11.64
C PHE A 164 16.87 10.24 -12.20
N GLN A 165 16.69 10.52 -13.49
CA GLN A 165 15.48 10.18 -14.23
C GLN A 165 15.80 9.07 -15.25
N THR A 166 14.83 8.18 -15.47
CA THR A 166 14.90 7.11 -16.45
C THR A 166 13.82 7.29 -17.51
N PRO A 167 13.99 6.71 -18.72
CA PRO A 167 13.01 6.85 -19.79
C PRO A 167 11.62 6.30 -19.42
N ILE A 168 10.57 7.03 -19.83
CA ILE A 168 9.17 6.57 -19.74
C ILE A 168 8.74 5.83 -21.01
N LEU A 169 9.26 6.21 -22.20
CA LEU A 169 9.07 5.43 -23.40
C LEU A 169 10.25 4.45 -23.54
N THR A 170 9.97 3.16 -23.37
CA THR A 170 10.99 2.11 -23.38
C THR A 170 10.51 0.87 -24.12
N ALA A 171 11.28 -0.21 -24.06
CA ALA A 171 10.87 -1.51 -24.55
C ALA A 171 9.98 -2.21 -23.51
N SER A 172 9.13 -3.15 -23.99
CA SER A 172 8.40 -4.07 -23.11
C SER A 172 9.35 -4.81 -22.18
N SER A 173 8.95 -4.94 -20.92
CA SER A 173 9.72 -5.59 -19.88
C SER A 173 8.94 -6.80 -19.35
N PRO A 174 9.57 -7.97 -19.20
CA PRO A 174 8.90 -9.18 -18.74
C PRO A 174 8.78 -9.24 -17.21
N GLU A 175 8.45 -8.14 -16.56
CA GLU A 175 8.37 -8.04 -15.08
C GLU A 175 7.06 -8.58 -14.48
N GLY A 176 6.24 -9.29 -15.26
CA GLY A 176 5.08 -10.04 -14.76
C GLY A 176 3.73 -9.35 -14.89
N ALA A 177 3.64 -8.02 -14.90
CA ALA A 177 2.40 -7.30 -15.20
C ALA A 177 2.19 -7.12 -16.71
N ARG A 178 0.98 -6.71 -17.12
CA ARG A 178 0.74 -6.31 -18.52
C ARG A 178 1.24 -4.89 -18.76
N ASP A 179 1.90 -4.69 -19.91
CA ASP A 179 2.40 -3.38 -20.33
C ASP A 179 1.29 -2.51 -20.94
N PHE A 180 1.38 -1.20 -20.71
CA PHE A 180 0.73 -0.22 -21.57
C PHE A 180 1.59 0.00 -22.82
N LEU A 181 1.03 -0.22 -24.01
CA LEU A 181 1.75 -0.11 -25.28
C LEU A 181 1.44 1.19 -25.99
N VAL A 182 2.48 1.86 -26.49
CA VAL A 182 2.38 3.10 -27.26
C VAL A 182 2.89 2.84 -28.68
N PRO A 183 2.03 2.95 -29.73
CA PRO A 183 2.45 2.66 -31.10
C PRO A 183 3.47 3.69 -31.62
N SER A 184 4.48 3.22 -32.35
CA SER A 184 5.47 4.06 -32.99
C SER A 184 5.01 4.54 -34.36
N ARG A 185 4.91 5.85 -34.56
CA ARG A 185 4.63 6.45 -35.87
C ARG A 185 5.77 6.24 -36.87
N LEU A 186 7.03 6.24 -36.39
CA LEU A 186 8.23 6.14 -37.24
C LEU A 186 8.56 4.69 -37.62
N HIS A 187 8.09 3.72 -36.85
CA HIS A 187 8.39 2.30 -37.04
C HIS A 187 7.08 1.50 -37.10
N PRO A 188 6.45 1.36 -38.28
CA PRO A 188 5.18 0.65 -38.42
C PRO A 188 5.23 -0.75 -37.82
N GLY A 189 4.19 -1.11 -37.03
CA GLY A 189 4.09 -2.41 -36.36
C GLY A 189 4.96 -2.56 -35.11
N LYS A 190 5.71 -1.52 -34.71
CA LYS A 190 6.49 -1.51 -33.46
C LYS A 190 5.85 -0.59 -32.41
N PHE A 191 6.03 -0.96 -31.16
CA PHE A 191 5.48 -0.25 -30.02
C PHE A 191 6.57 0.06 -28.99
N TYR A 192 6.45 1.21 -28.36
CA TYR A 192 7.06 1.46 -27.05
C TYR A 192 6.15 0.89 -25.97
N ALA A 193 6.71 0.62 -24.80
CA ALA A 193 5.96 0.33 -23.59
C ALA A 193 6.19 1.42 -22.55
N LEU A 194 5.20 1.64 -21.67
CA LEU A 194 5.40 2.41 -20.45
C LEU A 194 6.06 1.50 -19.40
N PRO A 195 7.01 1.99 -18.60
CA PRO A 195 7.80 1.15 -17.69
C PRO A 195 6.93 0.66 -16.52
N GLN A 196 6.97 -0.64 -16.26
CA GLN A 196 6.35 -1.24 -15.07
C GLN A 196 7.08 -0.82 -13.78
N ALA A 197 8.39 -0.65 -13.88
CA ALA A 197 9.34 -0.06 -12.95
C ALA A 197 10.65 0.21 -13.71
N PRO A 198 11.54 1.09 -13.23
CA PRO A 198 12.82 1.34 -13.90
C PRO A 198 13.88 0.27 -13.60
N GLN A 199 13.48 -1.01 -13.42
CA GLN A 199 14.33 -2.10 -12.93
C GLN A 199 15.60 -2.30 -13.77
N GLN A 200 15.47 -2.38 -15.09
CA GLN A 200 16.64 -2.57 -15.95
C GLN A 200 17.53 -1.30 -15.96
N PHE A 201 16.92 -0.12 -16.00
CA PHE A 201 17.68 1.13 -16.03
C PHE A 201 18.47 1.37 -14.76
N LYS A 202 17.92 1.09 -13.57
CA LYS A 202 18.65 1.28 -12.32
C LYS A 202 19.87 0.35 -12.21
N GLN A 203 19.76 -0.88 -12.71
CA GLN A 203 20.89 -1.80 -12.80
C GLN A 203 21.94 -1.30 -13.80
N LEU A 204 21.52 -0.74 -14.96
CA LEU A 204 22.43 -0.11 -15.92
C LEU A 204 23.12 1.13 -15.35
N ILE A 205 22.46 1.90 -14.48
CA ILE A 205 23.07 3.02 -13.75
C ILE A 205 24.23 2.52 -12.88
N MET A 206 24.05 1.38 -12.19
CA MET A 206 25.12 0.76 -11.39
C MET A 206 26.29 0.31 -12.29
N VAL A 207 25.99 -0.35 -13.41
CA VAL A 207 27.02 -0.73 -14.42
C VAL A 207 27.74 0.50 -15.00
N ALA A 208 27.04 1.63 -15.13
CA ALA A 208 27.63 2.89 -15.58
C ALA A 208 28.55 3.56 -14.54
N GLY A 209 28.72 2.98 -13.35
CA GLY A 209 29.64 3.45 -12.32
C GLY A 209 29.06 4.45 -11.32
N PHE A 210 27.75 4.57 -11.22
CA PHE A 210 27.10 5.37 -10.18
C PHE A 210 26.82 4.48 -8.96
N ASP A 211 27.19 4.91 -7.76
CA ASP A 211 27.12 4.10 -6.55
C ASP A 211 25.76 4.08 -5.87
N ARG A 212 25.05 5.22 -5.87
CA ARG A 212 23.79 5.41 -5.14
C ARG A 212 22.80 6.20 -5.97
N TYR A 213 21.80 5.51 -6.47
CA TYR A 213 20.73 6.06 -7.29
C TYR A 213 19.42 6.04 -6.54
N PHE A 214 18.60 7.08 -6.73
CA PHE A 214 17.17 7.03 -6.45
C PHE A 214 16.38 7.90 -7.42
N GLN A 215 15.07 7.66 -7.49
CA GLN A 215 14.08 8.60 -8.06
C GLN A 215 12.71 8.36 -7.43
N ILE A 216 11.83 9.36 -7.50
CA ILE A 216 10.39 9.16 -7.32
C ILE A 216 9.86 8.75 -8.70
N ALA A 217 9.84 7.44 -8.93
CA ALA A 217 9.60 6.85 -10.23
C ALA A 217 8.11 6.70 -10.55
N PRO A 218 7.61 7.22 -11.67
CA PRO A 218 6.30 6.84 -12.19
C PRO A 218 6.39 5.41 -12.74
N CYS A 219 5.45 4.57 -12.34
CA CYS A 219 5.34 3.17 -12.76
C CYS A 219 3.95 2.93 -13.34
N PHE A 220 3.87 2.07 -14.36
CA PHE A 220 2.64 1.82 -15.12
C PHE A 220 2.41 0.32 -15.23
N ARG A 221 1.26 -0.17 -14.73
CA ARG A 221 0.89 -1.58 -14.82
C ARG A 221 -0.58 -1.69 -15.18
N ASP A 222 -0.89 -2.42 -16.26
CA ASP A 222 -2.26 -2.74 -16.65
C ASP A 222 -2.75 -3.92 -15.80
N GLU A 223 -3.20 -3.61 -14.60
CA GLU A 223 -3.66 -4.57 -13.60
C GLU A 223 -5.02 -4.17 -13.03
N ASP A 224 -5.75 -5.13 -12.49
CA ASP A 224 -7.02 -4.87 -11.83
C ASP A 224 -6.83 -4.00 -10.58
N ALA A 225 -7.68 -2.99 -10.43
CA ALA A 225 -7.68 -2.11 -9.29
C ALA A 225 -8.05 -2.83 -7.99
N ARG A 226 -7.41 -2.45 -6.90
CA ARG A 226 -7.77 -2.80 -5.52
C ARG A 226 -7.68 -1.57 -4.64
N ALA A 227 -8.08 -1.69 -3.38
CA ALA A 227 -7.95 -0.58 -2.43
C ALA A 227 -6.50 -0.13 -2.26
N ASP A 228 -5.56 -1.07 -2.25
CA ASP A 228 -4.12 -0.88 -2.08
C ASP A 228 -3.32 -0.89 -3.40
N ARG A 229 -4.00 -0.89 -4.56
CA ARG A 229 -3.36 -0.93 -5.89
C ARG A 229 -4.12 -0.08 -6.91
N SER A 230 -3.40 0.85 -7.55
CA SER A 230 -3.90 1.62 -8.70
C SER A 230 -4.01 0.74 -9.95
N PRO A 231 -5.01 0.93 -10.81
CA PRO A 231 -5.18 0.17 -12.05
C PRO A 231 -4.27 0.64 -13.19
N GLY A 232 -3.37 1.55 -12.99
CA GLY A 232 -2.53 2.10 -14.06
C GLY A 232 -1.26 2.71 -13.54
N GLU A 233 -1.32 3.96 -13.16
CA GLU A 233 -0.18 4.75 -12.71
C GLU A 233 -0.05 4.73 -11.18
N PHE A 234 1.19 4.58 -10.70
CA PHE A 234 1.54 4.73 -9.29
C PHE A 234 3.00 5.18 -9.16
N TYR A 235 3.44 5.56 -7.96
CA TYR A 235 4.77 6.11 -7.72
C TYR A 235 5.55 5.30 -6.69
N GLN A 236 6.84 5.10 -6.97
CA GLN A 236 7.78 4.43 -6.06
C GLN A 236 8.94 5.37 -5.72
N LEU A 237 9.42 5.28 -4.47
CA LEU A 237 10.79 5.66 -4.15
C LEU A 237 11.69 4.54 -4.65
N ASP A 238 12.14 4.60 -5.89
CA ASP A 238 13.00 3.59 -6.47
C ASP A 238 14.47 3.89 -6.16
N LEU A 239 15.21 2.89 -5.71
CA LEU A 239 16.62 3.05 -5.34
C LEU A 239 17.45 1.81 -5.65
N GLU A 240 18.75 2.03 -5.93
CA GLU A 240 19.74 0.98 -6.15
C GLU A 240 21.12 1.45 -5.68
N MET A 241 21.93 0.51 -5.18
CA MET A 241 23.25 0.77 -4.62
C MET A 241 24.26 -0.26 -5.12
N SER A 242 25.50 0.18 -5.43
CA SER A 242 26.62 -0.67 -5.81
C SER A 242 27.45 -1.10 -4.60
N PHE A 243 28.10 -2.27 -4.70
CA PHE A 243 29.01 -2.82 -3.70
C PHE A 243 28.37 -3.01 -2.32
N VAL A 244 27.16 -3.54 -2.30
CA VAL A 244 26.34 -3.71 -1.08
C VAL A 244 25.90 -5.15 -0.87
N THR A 245 25.71 -5.47 0.40
CA THR A 245 25.00 -6.64 0.89
C THR A 245 23.54 -6.29 1.19
N GLN A 246 22.73 -7.29 1.49
CA GLN A 246 21.35 -7.11 1.91
C GLN A 246 21.23 -6.19 3.15
N GLU A 247 22.09 -6.36 4.16
CA GLU A 247 22.08 -5.55 5.37
C GLU A 247 22.46 -4.07 5.10
N ASP A 248 23.30 -3.80 4.11
CA ASP A 248 23.63 -2.44 3.70
C ASP A 248 22.42 -1.74 3.09
N VAL A 249 21.60 -2.45 2.30
CA VAL A 249 20.34 -1.91 1.78
C VAL A 249 19.37 -1.62 2.92
N PHE A 250 19.23 -2.51 3.89
CA PHE A 250 18.39 -2.29 5.06
C PHE A 250 18.85 -1.08 5.88
N ALA A 251 20.13 -0.97 6.13
CA ALA A 251 20.73 0.16 6.85
C ALA A 251 20.50 1.50 6.15
N ALA A 252 20.38 1.53 4.82
CA ALA A 252 20.03 2.72 4.07
C ALA A 252 18.53 3.04 4.10
N VAL A 253 17.66 2.03 3.97
CA VAL A 253 16.21 2.21 3.81
C VAL A 253 15.49 2.45 5.14
N GLU A 254 15.89 1.74 6.21
CA GLU A 254 15.23 1.81 7.52
C GLU A 254 15.17 3.25 8.09
N PRO A 255 16.26 4.03 8.13
CA PRO A 255 16.21 5.39 8.66
C PRO A 255 15.34 6.34 7.81
N VAL A 256 15.23 6.09 6.50
CA VAL A 256 14.39 6.88 5.60
C VAL A 256 12.93 6.66 5.92
N LEU A 257 12.48 5.40 5.89
CA LEU A 257 11.08 5.06 6.13
C LEU A 257 10.67 5.36 7.58
N HIS A 258 11.44 4.90 8.55
CA HIS A 258 11.17 5.18 9.97
C HIS A 258 11.05 6.68 10.22
N GLY A 259 12.01 7.48 9.74
CA GLY A 259 12.00 8.91 9.95
C GLY A 259 10.86 9.65 9.25
N VAL A 260 10.38 9.18 8.09
CA VAL A 260 9.17 9.72 7.44
C VAL A 260 7.93 9.40 8.25
N PHE A 261 7.77 8.15 8.70
CA PHE A 261 6.62 7.78 9.52
C PHE A 261 6.62 8.53 10.85
N GLU A 262 7.74 8.64 11.56
CA GLU A 262 7.83 9.45 12.79
C GLU A 262 7.47 10.93 12.54
N GLN A 263 7.98 11.51 11.45
CA GLN A 263 7.74 12.92 11.13
C GLN A 263 6.26 13.24 10.90
N PHE A 264 5.50 12.31 10.33
CA PHE A 264 4.10 12.52 9.96
C PHE A 264 3.11 11.67 10.78
N ALA A 265 3.58 10.98 11.80
CA ALA A 265 2.77 10.07 12.62
C ALA A 265 1.70 10.76 13.46
N ASN A 266 1.79 12.08 13.71
CA ASN A 266 0.88 12.81 14.61
C ASN A 266 0.72 12.15 15.99
N GLY A 267 1.85 11.74 16.60
CA GLY A 267 1.89 11.11 17.93
C GLY A 267 1.68 9.58 17.92
N ARG A 268 1.37 8.97 16.80
CA ARG A 268 1.34 7.51 16.65
C ARG A 268 2.77 6.95 16.71
N LYS A 269 2.94 5.77 17.28
CA LYS A 269 4.25 5.16 17.56
C LYS A 269 4.70 4.23 16.46
N CYS A 270 5.95 4.37 16.03
CA CYS A 270 6.63 3.43 15.12
C CYS A 270 7.39 2.37 15.92
N SER A 271 7.51 1.15 15.37
CA SER A 271 8.43 0.15 15.91
C SER A 271 9.88 0.62 15.78
N PRO A 272 10.76 0.29 16.75
CA PRO A 272 12.13 0.81 16.78
C PRO A 272 13.00 0.20 15.66
N LEU A 273 14.12 0.85 15.40
CA LEU A 273 15.20 0.32 14.55
C LEU A 273 16.14 -0.57 15.40
N PRO A 274 16.77 -1.59 14.78
CA PRO A 274 16.51 -2.11 13.43
C PRO A 274 15.18 -2.87 13.36
N PHE A 275 14.53 -2.85 12.19
CA PHE A 275 13.28 -3.60 12.01
C PHE A 275 13.52 -5.11 12.11
N VAL A 276 12.52 -5.84 12.59
CA VAL A 276 12.60 -7.31 12.73
C VAL A 276 12.79 -7.97 11.37
N ARG A 277 13.69 -8.96 11.28
CA ARG A 277 13.88 -9.83 10.11
C ARG A 277 13.15 -11.13 10.35
N ILE A 278 12.32 -11.55 9.43
CA ILE A 278 11.53 -12.77 9.49
C ILE A 278 11.79 -13.56 8.20
N PRO A 279 12.42 -14.74 8.28
CA PRO A 279 12.53 -15.61 7.10
C PRO A 279 11.17 -15.94 6.52
N TYR A 280 11.05 -16.00 5.19
CA TYR A 280 9.79 -16.29 4.49
C TYR A 280 9.10 -17.56 5.03
N ALA A 281 9.85 -18.65 5.19
CA ALA A 281 9.31 -19.90 5.72
C ALA A 281 8.73 -19.74 7.13
N GLU A 282 9.39 -18.93 7.97
CA GLU A 282 8.90 -18.61 9.32
C GLU A 282 7.64 -17.73 9.26
N SER A 283 7.59 -16.75 8.36
CA SER A 283 6.42 -15.90 8.17
C SER A 283 5.20 -16.70 7.73
N MET A 284 5.38 -17.60 6.77
CA MET A 284 4.32 -18.51 6.31
C MET A 284 3.87 -19.48 7.41
N LEU A 285 4.78 -19.98 8.24
CA LEU A 285 4.45 -20.85 9.36
C LEU A 285 3.70 -20.12 10.47
N LYS A 286 4.25 -18.98 10.95
CA LYS A 286 3.75 -18.28 12.15
C LYS A 286 2.58 -17.33 11.88
N TYR A 287 2.48 -16.80 10.66
CA TYR A 287 1.48 -15.77 10.32
C TYR A 287 0.59 -16.17 9.14
N GLY A 288 0.95 -17.22 8.40
CA GLY A 288 0.22 -17.68 7.22
C GLY A 288 0.23 -16.68 6.07
N SER A 289 1.26 -15.81 6.01
CA SER A 289 1.39 -14.74 5.03
C SER A 289 2.84 -14.28 4.93
N ASP A 290 3.26 -13.90 3.74
CA ASP A 290 4.51 -13.16 3.46
C ASP A 290 4.41 -11.66 3.82
N LYS A 291 3.23 -11.20 4.28
CA LYS A 291 2.94 -9.82 4.69
C LYS A 291 2.28 -9.77 6.07
N PRO A 292 3.02 -10.13 7.14
CA PRO A 292 2.42 -10.25 8.47
C PRO A 292 2.08 -8.88 9.07
N ASP A 293 0.87 -8.73 9.62
CA ASP A 293 0.54 -7.63 10.52
C ASP A 293 0.98 -8.01 11.94
N LEU A 294 2.11 -7.48 12.38
CA LEU A 294 2.68 -7.80 13.70
C LEU A 294 1.95 -7.12 14.87
N ARG A 295 0.98 -6.25 14.60
CA ARG A 295 0.08 -5.71 15.64
C ARG A 295 -0.90 -6.77 16.14
N ASN A 296 -1.19 -7.78 15.32
CA ASN A 296 -2.00 -8.93 15.73
C ASN A 296 -1.10 -9.92 16.49
N PRO A 297 -1.34 -10.18 17.79
CA PRO A 297 -0.47 -11.01 18.62
C PRO A 297 -0.59 -12.52 18.35
N ILE A 298 -1.55 -12.95 17.53
CA ILE A 298 -1.75 -14.37 17.23
C ILE A 298 -0.53 -14.91 16.46
N VAL A 299 0.06 -15.98 17.00
CA VAL A 299 1.11 -16.76 16.35
C VAL A 299 0.59 -18.17 16.09
N ILE A 300 0.60 -18.58 14.82
CA ILE A 300 0.16 -19.90 14.36
C ILE A 300 1.21 -20.93 14.74
N ALA A 301 0.79 -22.11 15.18
CA ALA A 301 1.66 -23.23 15.50
C ALA A 301 1.40 -24.40 14.54
N ASP A 302 2.47 -25.17 14.22
CA ASP A 302 2.32 -26.47 13.56
C ASP A 302 1.99 -27.53 14.60
N VAL A 303 0.89 -28.23 14.40
CA VAL A 303 0.44 -29.33 15.27
C VAL A 303 0.19 -30.61 14.46
N SER A 304 0.87 -30.73 13.32
CA SER A 304 0.76 -31.91 12.45
C SER A 304 1.19 -33.18 13.16
N ALA A 305 2.26 -33.12 13.96
CA ALA A 305 2.77 -34.25 14.75
C ALA A 305 1.75 -34.72 15.81
N GLU A 306 1.01 -33.80 16.43
CA GLU A 306 -0.05 -34.05 17.39
C GLU A 306 -1.20 -34.85 16.76
N PHE A 307 -1.60 -34.47 15.54
CA PHE A 307 -2.67 -35.15 14.80
C PHE A 307 -2.19 -36.44 14.10
N ALA A 308 -0.90 -36.65 13.93
CA ALA A 308 -0.33 -37.92 13.47
C ALA A 308 -0.30 -38.99 14.57
N ASP A 309 -0.45 -38.61 15.85
CA ASP A 309 -0.40 -39.52 16.98
C ASP A 309 -1.45 -40.63 16.82
N PRO A 310 -1.12 -41.91 17.03
CA PRO A 310 -2.03 -43.05 16.89
C PRO A 310 -3.30 -42.93 17.77
N SER A 311 -3.18 -42.31 18.94
CA SER A 311 -4.26 -42.15 19.90
C SER A 311 -5.32 -41.13 19.49
N VAL A 312 -5.07 -40.27 18.50
CA VAL A 312 -6.05 -39.30 17.99
C VAL A 312 -7.07 -40.01 17.11
N GLU A 313 -8.33 -39.80 17.38
CA GLU A 313 -9.45 -40.39 16.63
C GLU A 313 -10.09 -39.46 15.61
N PHE A 314 -9.63 -38.21 15.49
CA PHE A 314 -10.17 -37.25 14.53
C PHE A 314 -9.67 -37.56 13.11
N LYS A 315 -10.40 -38.44 12.43
CA LYS A 315 -10.03 -39.04 11.14
C LYS A 315 -9.71 -38.01 10.04
N ALA A 316 -10.42 -36.89 10.00
CA ALA A 316 -10.25 -35.87 8.95
C ALA A 316 -8.81 -35.33 8.95
N PHE A 317 -8.30 -34.85 10.08
CA PHE A 317 -6.95 -34.29 10.16
C PHE A 317 -5.88 -35.38 10.07
N LYS A 318 -6.14 -36.54 10.67
CA LYS A 318 -5.22 -37.69 10.58
C LYS A 318 -5.00 -38.13 9.12
N SER A 319 -6.07 -38.16 8.32
CA SER A 319 -5.98 -38.46 6.90
C SER A 319 -5.18 -37.41 6.11
N VAL A 320 -5.36 -36.13 6.41
CA VAL A 320 -4.59 -35.04 5.78
C VAL A 320 -3.09 -35.22 6.07
N VAL A 321 -2.71 -35.45 7.31
CA VAL A 321 -1.31 -35.63 7.69
C VAL A 321 -0.71 -36.90 7.07
N ALA A 322 -1.46 -38.00 7.04
CA ALA A 322 -1.02 -39.25 6.42
C ALA A 322 -0.77 -39.11 4.90
N GLN A 323 -1.38 -38.14 4.25
CA GLN A 323 -1.20 -37.81 2.83
C GLN A 323 -0.13 -36.72 2.60
N GLY A 324 0.68 -36.40 3.62
CA GLY A 324 1.71 -35.35 3.51
C GLY A 324 1.22 -33.92 3.70
N GLY A 325 -0.03 -33.73 4.11
CA GLY A 325 -0.55 -32.43 4.49
C GLY A 325 -0.17 -32.03 5.92
N VAL A 326 -0.60 -30.83 6.33
CA VAL A 326 -0.29 -30.23 7.63
C VAL A 326 -1.53 -29.78 8.36
N VAL A 327 -1.41 -29.63 9.70
CA VAL A 327 -2.43 -29.01 10.56
C VAL A 327 -1.83 -27.81 11.28
N ARG A 328 -2.39 -26.65 11.06
CA ARG A 328 -2.01 -25.38 11.67
C ARG A 328 -3.00 -25.02 12.78
N ALA A 329 -2.50 -24.67 13.95
CA ALA A 329 -3.27 -24.25 15.10
C ALA A 329 -3.21 -22.73 15.26
N ILE A 330 -4.35 -22.08 15.36
CA ILE A 330 -4.53 -20.62 15.46
C ILE A 330 -5.11 -20.32 16.84
N PRO A 331 -4.30 -19.84 17.81
CA PRO A 331 -4.82 -19.47 19.12
C PRO A 331 -5.71 -18.22 19.02
N ALA A 332 -6.79 -18.22 19.78
CA ALA A 332 -7.75 -17.13 19.89
C ALA A 332 -7.91 -16.74 21.37
N PRO A 333 -7.09 -15.79 21.87
CA PRO A 333 -7.08 -15.39 23.26
C PRO A 333 -8.44 -14.88 23.72
N GLY A 334 -8.96 -15.41 24.86
CA GLY A 334 -10.24 -15.00 25.43
C GLY A 334 -11.49 -15.42 24.65
N ALA A 335 -11.35 -16.14 23.54
CA ALA A 335 -12.47 -16.53 22.70
C ALA A 335 -13.40 -17.57 23.35
N GLY A 336 -12.98 -18.23 24.42
CA GLY A 336 -13.84 -19.18 25.18
C GLY A 336 -15.10 -18.56 25.77
N SER A 337 -15.09 -17.24 26.02
CA SER A 337 -16.26 -16.48 26.48
C SER A 337 -17.23 -16.06 25.36
N GLN A 338 -16.86 -16.26 24.10
CA GLN A 338 -17.69 -15.90 22.96
C GLN A 338 -18.88 -16.85 22.79
N PRO A 339 -20.04 -16.36 22.31
CA PRO A 339 -21.20 -17.19 22.06
C PRO A 339 -20.91 -18.20 20.93
N ARG A 340 -21.64 -19.30 20.91
CA ARG A 340 -21.51 -20.33 19.88
C ARG A 340 -21.58 -19.78 18.44
N SER A 341 -22.40 -18.77 18.24
CA SER A 341 -22.54 -18.10 16.92
C SER A 341 -21.24 -17.48 16.40
N PHE A 342 -20.28 -17.10 17.26
CA PHE A 342 -18.96 -16.65 16.87
C PHE A 342 -18.20 -17.77 16.15
N PHE A 343 -18.18 -18.97 16.72
CA PHE A 343 -17.51 -20.14 16.14
C PHE A 343 -18.20 -20.62 14.86
N ASP A 344 -19.53 -20.65 14.86
CA ASP A 344 -20.31 -21.05 13.69
C ASP A 344 -20.06 -20.10 12.51
N LYS A 345 -20.03 -18.78 12.71
CA LYS A 345 -19.74 -17.77 11.68
C LYS A 345 -18.33 -17.94 11.09
N LEU A 346 -17.32 -18.23 11.90
CA LEU A 346 -15.97 -18.46 11.43
C LEU A 346 -15.85 -19.73 10.58
N ASN A 347 -16.55 -20.80 10.98
CA ASN A 347 -16.60 -22.03 10.22
C ASN A 347 -17.34 -21.86 8.87
N ASP A 348 -18.47 -21.16 8.87
CA ASP A 348 -19.24 -20.85 7.66
C ASP A 348 -18.46 -19.96 6.69
N TRP A 349 -17.77 -18.96 7.21
CA TRP A 349 -16.85 -18.13 6.43
C TRP A 349 -15.74 -18.96 5.78
N ALA A 350 -15.11 -19.87 6.53
CA ALA A 350 -14.04 -20.71 6.00
C ALA A 350 -14.55 -21.56 4.82
N ARG A 351 -15.79 -22.05 4.89
CA ARG A 351 -16.42 -22.81 3.81
C ARG A 351 -16.83 -21.94 2.62
N ALA A 352 -17.50 -20.83 2.89
CA ALA A 352 -18.08 -19.97 1.85
C ALA A 352 -17.00 -19.18 1.07
N GLU A 353 -16.11 -18.52 1.79
CA GLU A 353 -15.15 -17.59 1.21
C GLU A 353 -13.79 -18.25 0.94
N MET A 354 -13.28 -19.06 1.88
CA MET A 354 -11.98 -19.72 1.73
C MET A 354 -12.04 -21.05 0.99
N LYS A 355 -13.24 -21.55 0.68
CA LYS A 355 -13.48 -22.86 0.03
C LYS A 355 -12.83 -24.03 0.79
N ALA A 356 -12.64 -23.88 2.10
CA ALA A 356 -12.09 -24.89 2.98
C ALA A 356 -13.17 -25.87 3.47
N PRO A 357 -12.80 -27.09 3.88
CA PRO A 357 -13.76 -28.05 4.45
C PRO A 357 -14.44 -27.56 5.74
N GLY A 358 -13.80 -26.63 6.44
CA GLY A 358 -14.25 -26.00 7.67
C GLY A 358 -13.09 -25.52 8.53
N LEU A 359 -13.42 -24.93 9.67
CA LEU A 359 -12.46 -24.46 10.68
C LEU A 359 -12.83 -25.10 12.03
N GLY A 360 -12.22 -26.26 12.34
CA GLY A 360 -12.43 -26.96 13.62
C GLY A 360 -11.86 -26.14 14.78
N TYR A 361 -12.40 -26.34 15.99
CA TYR A 361 -11.90 -25.63 17.17
C TYR A 361 -12.00 -26.44 18.47
N VAL A 362 -11.16 -26.04 19.43
CA VAL A 362 -11.20 -26.50 20.83
C VAL A 362 -11.13 -25.26 21.71
N VAL A 363 -12.01 -25.20 22.73
CA VAL A 363 -11.96 -24.20 23.81
C VAL A 363 -11.28 -24.85 25.01
N PHE A 364 -10.32 -24.16 25.61
CA PHE A 364 -9.60 -24.65 26.78
C PHE A 364 -10.17 -24.04 28.08
N GLU A 365 -10.47 -24.88 29.04
CA GLU A 365 -10.92 -24.50 30.37
C GLU A 365 -9.98 -25.07 31.45
N ASP A 366 -10.06 -24.49 32.66
CA ASP A 366 -9.37 -25.02 33.82
C ASP A 366 -10.15 -26.16 34.43
N ASP A 367 -9.57 -27.33 34.51
CA ASP A 367 -10.13 -28.50 35.24
C ASP A 367 -9.16 -28.94 36.31
N GLY A 368 -9.28 -28.33 37.49
CA GLY A 368 -8.44 -28.64 38.63
C GLY A 368 -6.93 -28.38 38.43
N GLY A 369 -6.59 -27.31 37.72
CA GLY A 369 -5.20 -26.90 37.43
C GLY A 369 -4.60 -27.51 36.15
N LYS A 370 -5.41 -28.23 35.37
CA LYS A 370 -5.06 -28.74 34.04
C LYS A 370 -5.98 -28.11 32.99
N LEU A 371 -5.45 -27.95 31.78
CA LEU A 371 -6.26 -27.48 30.64
C LEU A 371 -7.07 -28.64 30.06
N ALA A 372 -8.39 -28.53 30.10
CA ALA A 372 -9.32 -29.46 29.47
C ALA A 372 -9.95 -28.82 28.21
N GLY A 373 -9.89 -29.52 27.08
CA GLY A 373 -10.48 -29.08 25.85
C GLY A 373 -11.97 -29.43 25.73
N LYS A 374 -12.78 -28.45 25.35
CA LYS A 374 -14.20 -28.60 24.99
C LYS A 374 -14.43 -28.17 23.53
N GLY A 375 -15.47 -28.67 22.90
CA GLY A 375 -15.85 -28.32 21.55
C GLY A 375 -16.03 -29.51 20.61
N PRO A 376 -16.36 -29.28 19.35
CA PRO A 376 -16.80 -30.31 18.42
C PRO A 376 -15.74 -31.39 18.14
N ILE A 377 -14.45 -31.02 18.16
CA ILE A 377 -13.35 -31.97 17.89
C ILE A 377 -12.61 -32.43 19.15
N ALA A 378 -12.80 -31.79 20.30
CA ALA A 378 -12.07 -32.05 21.53
C ALA A 378 -12.19 -33.51 21.99
N LYS A 379 -13.39 -34.10 21.86
CA LYS A 379 -13.65 -35.51 22.26
C LYS A 379 -12.85 -36.55 21.47
N PHE A 380 -12.31 -36.20 20.35
CA PHE A 380 -11.50 -37.08 19.50
C PHE A 380 -9.98 -36.90 19.72
N ILE A 381 -9.60 -36.00 20.62
CA ILE A 381 -8.20 -35.65 20.92
C ILE A 381 -7.95 -36.01 22.39
N PRO A 382 -7.13 -37.03 22.70
CA PRO A 382 -6.81 -37.41 24.07
C PRO A 382 -6.18 -36.26 24.88
N GLU A 383 -6.43 -36.21 26.19
CA GLU A 383 -5.92 -35.17 27.09
C GLU A 383 -4.42 -34.88 26.92
N PRO A 384 -3.51 -35.88 26.86
CA PRO A 384 -2.08 -35.60 26.65
C PRO A 384 -1.77 -34.85 25.36
N ILE A 385 -2.56 -35.10 24.31
CA ILE A 385 -2.42 -34.39 23.01
C ILE A 385 -2.96 -32.97 23.13
N GLN A 386 -4.10 -32.77 23.79
CA GLN A 386 -4.66 -31.45 24.09
C GLN A 386 -3.64 -30.58 24.84
N GLN A 387 -2.93 -31.14 25.84
CA GLN A 387 -1.87 -30.43 26.57
C GLN A 387 -0.69 -30.04 25.66
N ARG A 388 -0.28 -30.89 24.72
CA ARG A 388 0.76 -30.58 23.75
C ARG A 388 0.32 -29.44 22.81
N ILE A 389 -0.92 -29.48 22.32
CA ILE A 389 -1.49 -28.42 21.50
C ILE A 389 -1.54 -27.09 22.27
N ALA A 390 -2.04 -27.13 23.51
CA ALA A 390 -2.08 -25.94 24.36
C ALA A 390 -0.68 -25.35 24.60
N LYS A 391 0.31 -26.20 24.85
CA LYS A 391 1.71 -25.78 25.00
C LYS A 391 2.28 -25.17 23.71
N ALA A 392 2.02 -25.79 22.55
CA ALA A 392 2.50 -25.31 21.25
C ALA A 392 1.90 -23.95 20.87
N THR A 393 0.65 -23.70 21.24
CA THR A 393 -0.09 -22.48 20.95
C THR A 393 -0.01 -21.41 22.05
N GLY A 394 0.51 -21.76 23.22
CA GLY A 394 0.50 -20.90 24.41
C GLY A 394 -0.90 -20.64 24.96
N ALA A 395 -1.89 -21.47 24.61
CA ALA A 395 -3.28 -21.32 25.05
C ALA A 395 -3.41 -21.44 26.55
N LYS A 396 -4.29 -20.61 27.14
CA LYS A 396 -4.60 -20.53 28.56
C LYS A 396 -6.08 -20.87 28.77
N PRO A 397 -6.50 -21.09 30.04
CA PRO A 397 -7.91 -21.21 30.35
C PRO A 397 -8.72 -20.01 29.84
N GLY A 398 -9.81 -20.25 29.13
CA GLY A 398 -10.62 -19.21 28.48
C GLY A 398 -10.22 -18.90 27.06
N ASP A 399 -9.16 -19.48 26.52
CA ASP A 399 -8.77 -19.33 25.12
C ASP A 399 -9.42 -20.41 24.25
N ALA A 400 -9.56 -20.14 22.96
CA ALA A 400 -9.88 -21.15 21.97
C ALA A 400 -8.67 -21.34 21.02
N VAL A 401 -8.61 -22.51 20.40
CA VAL A 401 -7.66 -22.81 19.32
C VAL A 401 -8.43 -23.32 18.12
N PHE A 402 -8.27 -22.65 16.98
CA PHE A 402 -8.83 -23.07 15.71
C PHE A 402 -7.80 -23.85 14.90
N PHE A 403 -8.26 -24.67 13.96
CA PHE A 403 -7.40 -25.54 13.17
C PHE A 403 -7.67 -25.43 11.69
N ALA A 404 -6.61 -25.21 10.93
CA ALA A 404 -6.59 -25.24 9.47
C ALA A 404 -5.77 -26.45 9.00
N ALA A 405 -6.36 -27.33 8.21
CA ALA A 405 -5.71 -28.53 7.71
C ALA A 405 -5.78 -28.63 6.19
N GLY A 406 -4.72 -29.10 5.55
CA GLY A 406 -4.64 -29.25 4.10
C GLY A 406 -3.22 -29.43 3.59
N LYS A 407 -3.02 -29.26 2.27
CA LYS A 407 -1.69 -29.07 1.69
C LYS A 407 -1.02 -27.85 2.37
N PRO A 408 0.32 -27.80 2.50
CA PRO A 408 1.01 -26.73 3.24
C PRO A 408 0.54 -25.32 2.88
N ASP A 409 0.47 -24.97 1.59
CA ASP A 409 0.09 -23.64 1.14
C ASP A 409 -1.38 -23.30 1.40
N ALA A 410 -2.28 -24.27 1.17
CA ALA A 410 -3.70 -24.11 1.46
C ALA A 410 -3.97 -23.93 2.96
N ALA A 411 -3.27 -24.70 3.80
CA ALA A 411 -3.37 -24.60 5.25
C ALA A 411 -2.80 -23.26 5.75
N ALA A 412 -1.67 -22.80 5.22
CA ALA A 412 -1.08 -21.50 5.54
C ALA A 412 -2.03 -20.35 5.15
N LYS A 413 -2.57 -20.37 3.93
CA LYS A 413 -3.53 -19.37 3.44
C LYS A 413 -4.80 -19.30 4.30
N LEU A 414 -5.38 -20.44 4.66
CA LEU A 414 -6.55 -20.49 5.53
C LEU A 414 -6.22 -20.01 6.95
N ALA A 415 -5.09 -20.46 7.50
CA ALA A 415 -4.67 -20.08 8.85
C ALA A 415 -4.35 -18.58 8.94
N GLY A 416 -3.67 -18.01 7.93
CA GLY A 416 -3.37 -16.58 7.85
C GLY A 416 -4.63 -15.72 7.76
N ALA A 417 -5.58 -16.11 6.91
CA ALA A 417 -6.86 -15.42 6.79
C ALA A 417 -7.69 -15.52 8.10
N ALA A 418 -7.71 -16.70 8.74
CA ALA A 418 -8.37 -16.91 10.03
C ALA A 418 -7.71 -16.06 11.13
N ARG A 419 -6.38 -16.00 11.17
CA ARG A 419 -5.60 -15.14 12.08
C ARG A 419 -6.04 -13.68 12.01
N ILE A 420 -6.14 -13.14 10.78
CA ILE A 420 -6.56 -11.75 10.57
C ILE A 420 -8.00 -11.54 11.05
N ARG A 421 -8.90 -12.42 10.66
CA ARG A 421 -10.31 -12.31 11.01
C ARG A 421 -10.55 -12.43 12.51
N ILE A 422 -9.98 -13.43 13.16
CA ILE A 422 -10.07 -13.63 14.62
C ILE A 422 -9.49 -12.41 15.34
N GLY A 423 -8.32 -11.93 14.92
CA GLY A 423 -7.69 -10.75 15.51
C GLY A 423 -8.54 -9.49 15.41
N ASN A 424 -9.25 -9.30 14.32
CA ASN A 424 -10.16 -8.17 14.11
C ASN A 424 -11.46 -8.34 14.96
N GLU A 425 -12.10 -9.50 14.92
CA GLU A 425 -13.34 -9.74 15.68
C GLU A 425 -13.15 -9.68 17.20
N LEU A 426 -11.95 -10.05 17.68
CA LEU A 426 -11.59 -9.96 19.11
C LEU A 426 -10.89 -8.63 19.45
N ASN A 427 -10.70 -7.71 18.47
CA ASN A 427 -10.02 -6.43 18.64
C ASN A 427 -8.61 -6.54 19.26
N LEU A 428 -7.84 -7.57 18.91
CA LEU A 428 -6.56 -7.86 19.53
C LEU A 428 -5.48 -6.83 19.22
N LYS A 429 -5.62 -6.09 18.12
CA LYS A 429 -4.70 -5.02 17.72
C LYS A 429 -4.73 -3.82 18.66
N ALA A 430 -5.80 -3.61 19.42
CA ALA A 430 -5.90 -2.52 20.39
C ALA A 430 -4.86 -2.60 21.52
N ALA A 431 -4.29 -3.79 21.76
CA ALA A 431 -3.26 -4.00 22.77
C ALA A 431 -1.81 -3.81 22.26
N THR A 432 -1.63 -3.43 20.99
CA THR A 432 -0.29 -3.22 20.42
C THR A 432 0.41 -2.00 21.02
N ASN A 433 1.74 -2.10 21.12
CA ASN A 433 2.59 -0.98 21.57
C ASN A 433 2.92 0.00 20.42
N TYR A 434 2.67 -0.38 19.17
CA TYR A 434 3.04 0.37 17.98
C TYR A 434 1.85 0.51 17.02
N ASP A 435 1.62 1.73 16.55
CA ASP A 435 0.64 2.03 15.50
C ASP A 435 1.15 1.63 14.11
N PHE A 436 2.47 1.75 13.91
CA PHE A 436 3.19 1.31 12.73
C PHE A 436 4.23 0.27 13.12
N HIS A 437 3.97 -0.99 12.78
CA HIS A 437 4.85 -2.10 13.11
C HIS A 437 5.49 -2.66 11.84
N PHE A 438 6.80 -2.42 11.69
CA PHE A 438 7.59 -2.81 10.52
C PHE A 438 8.29 -4.15 10.73
N CYS A 439 8.45 -4.87 9.62
CA CYS A 439 9.36 -6.00 9.53
C CYS A 439 9.91 -6.14 8.11
N TRP A 440 11.04 -6.79 7.99
CA TRP A 440 11.52 -7.37 6.75
C TRP A 440 11.13 -8.84 6.69
N VAL A 441 10.56 -9.25 5.57
CA VAL A 441 10.47 -10.67 5.22
C VAL A 441 11.62 -10.97 4.27
N VAL A 442 12.44 -11.98 4.60
CA VAL A 442 13.71 -12.27 3.92
C VAL A 442 13.76 -13.74 3.49
N ASP A 443 14.79 -14.11 2.74
CA ASP A 443 15.05 -15.50 2.32
C ASP A 443 13.85 -16.13 1.58
N PHE A 444 13.31 -15.41 0.61
CA PHE A 444 12.26 -15.94 -0.25
C PHE A 444 12.74 -17.15 -1.04
N PRO A 445 11.89 -18.14 -1.31
CA PRO A 445 12.24 -19.24 -2.20
C PRO A 445 12.56 -18.69 -3.59
N MET A 446 13.64 -19.17 -4.20
CA MET A 446 13.98 -18.77 -5.57
C MET A 446 13.09 -19.47 -6.59
N TYR A 447 12.73 -20.70 -6.33
CA TYR A 447 11.95 -21.57 -7.21
C TYR A 447 10.73 -22.13 -6.50
N GLU A 448 9.70 -22.42 -7.27
CA GLU A 448 8.53 -23.18 -6.85
C GLU A 448 8.14 -24.20 -7.93
N PHE A 449 7.34 -25.19 -7.54
CA PHE A 449 6.81 -26.16 -8.50
C PHE A 449 5.47 -25.63 -9.06
N ASN A 450 5.45 -25.34 -10.35
CA ASN A 450 4.22 -24.95 -11.05
C ASN A 450 3.36 -26.19 -11.33
N GLU A 451 2.29 -26.36 -10.56
CA GLU A 451 1.38 -27.52 -10.66
C GLU A 451 0.64 -27.57 -12.01
N GLU A 452 0.40 -26.43 -12.68
CA GLU A 452 -0.29 -26.37 -13.97
C GLU A 452 0.64 -26.78 -15.11
N GLU A 453 1.86 -26.23 -15.14
CA GLU A 453 2.86 -26.52 -16.17
C GLU A 453 3.71 -27.76 -15.83
N LYS A 454 3.60 -28.30 -14.63
CA LYS A 454 4.36 -29.46 -14.10
C LYS A 454 5.88 -29.31 -14.27
N LYS A 455 6.37 -28.11 -13.99
CA LYS A 455 7.80 -27.78 -14.03
C LYS A 455 8.19 -26.90 -12.85
N ILE A 456 9.49 -26.79 -12.61
CA ILE A 456 10.05 -25.77 -11.72
C ILE A 456 10.01 -24.44 -12.45
N ASP A 457 9.57 -23.38 -11.76
CA ASP A 457 9.59 -22.01 -12.24
C ASP A 457 10.07 -21.06 -11.13
N PHE A 458 10.33 -19.80 -11.47
CA PHE A 458 10.67 -18.81 -10.45
C PHE A 458 9.48 -18.53 -9.55
N SER A 459 9.74 -18.50 -8.25
CA SER A 459 8.68 -18.17 -7.28
C SER A 459 8.30 -16.69 -7.31
N HIS A 460 9.30 -15.80 -7.44
CA HIS A 460 9.11 -14.35 -7.37
C HIS A 460 9.98 -13.64 -8.43
N ASN A 461 11.03 -12.91 -8.01
CA ASN A 461 11.85 -12.10 -8.91
C ASN A 461 13.03 -12.93 -9.50
N PRO A 462 13.06 -13.21 -10.81
CA PRO A 462 14.10 -14.00 -11.45
C PRO A 462 15.48 -13.32 -11.47
N PHE A 463 15.54 -12.00 -11.22
CA PHE A 463 16.78 -11.22 -11.20
C PHE A 463 17.47 -11.19 -9.83
N SER A 464 16.95 -11.89 -8.84
CA SER A 464 17.56 -12.00 -7.52
C SER A 464 18.76 -12.94 -7.54
N MET A 465 19.80 -12.62 -6.77
CA MET A 465 20.95 -13.50 -6.60
C MET A 465 20.51 -14.71 -5.77
N PRO A 466 20.78 -15.96 -6.23
CA PRO A 466 20.55 -17.15 -5.40
C PRO A 466 21.41 -17.10 -4.14
N ASN A 467 20.82 -17.43 -3.00
CA ASN A 467 21.53 -17.64 -1.74
C ASN A 467 22.09 -19.06 -1.74
N PHE A 468 23.09 -19.28 -2.58
CA PHE A 468 23.73 -20.56 -2.80
C PHE A 468 25.19 -20.34 -3.22
N GLU A 469 26.08 -21.29 -2.96
CA GLU A 469 27.47 -21.20 -3.38
C GLU A 469 27.53 -21.21 -4.93
N HIS A 470 28.22 -20.24 -5.52
CA HIS A 470 28.13 -19.96 -6.97
C HIS A 470 28.66 -21.10 -7.84
N GLU A 471 29.81 -21.70 -7.47
CA GLU A 471 30.38 -22.81 -8.25
C GLU A 471 29.53 -24.08 -8.14
N ALA A 472 28.92 -24.32 -6.98
CA ALA A 472 27.99 -25.42 -6.78
C ALA A 472 26.67 -25.17 -7.56
N PHE A 473 26.19 -23.94 -7.57
CA PHE A 473 25.01 -23.56 -8.33
C PHE A 473 25.17 -23.82 -9.83
N LEU A 474 26.30 -23.44 -10.41
CA LEU A 474 26.60 -23.69 -11.83
C LEU A 474 26.65 -25.19 -12.19
N LYS A 475 26.97 -26.05 -11.21
CA LYS A 475 27.06 -27.51 -11.39
C LYS A 475 25.78 -28.26 -11.03
N LEU A 476 24.73 -27.56 -10.57
CA LEU A 476 23.47 -28.21 -10.23
C LEU A 476 22.87 -28.95 -11.43
N ASP A 477 22.40 -30.17 -11.18
CA ASP A 477 21.58 -30.92 -12.13
C ASP A 477 20.17 -30.30 -12.15
N PRO A 478 19.66 -29.81 -13.30
CA PRO A 478 18.31 -29.26 -13.41
C PRO A 478 17.19 -30.26 -13.06
N LYS A 479 17.53 -31.56 -12.85
CA LYS A 479 16.58 -32.59 -12.42
C LYS A 479 16.60 -32.88 -10.93
N ASP A 480 17.48 -32.22 -10.17
CA ASP A 480 17.50 -32.33 -8.71
C ASP A 480 16.48 -31.39 -8.05
N ASP A 481 15.20 -31.70 -8.27
CA ASP A 481 14.07 -30.89 -7.77
C ASP A 481 14.18 -30.63 -6.26
N LYS A 482 14.66 -31.60 -5.50
CA LYS A 482 14.76 -31.47 -4.04
C LYS A 482 15.74 -30.37 -3.62
N THR A 483 16.92 -30.34 -4.23
CA THR A 483 17.92 -29.32 -3.94
C THR A 483 17.46 -27.97 -4.47
N ILE A 484 16.92 -27.94 -5.69
CA ILE A 484 16.47 -26.70 -6.35
C ILE A 484 15.36 -26.01 -5.57
N LEU A 485 14.32 -26.73 -5.15
CA LEU A 485 13.20 -26.18 -4.37
C LEU A 485 13.59 -25.77 -2.95
N GLY A 486 14.78 -26.14 -2.49
CA GLY A 486 15.36 -25.68 -1.22
C GLY A 486 16.19 -24.40 -1.34
N ILE A 487 16.44 -23.88 -2.55
CA ILE A 487 17.24 -22.67 -2.76
C ILE A 487 16.43 -21.44 -2.44
N THR A 488 16.96 -20.57 -1.58
CA THR A 488 16.43 -19.23 -1.35
C THR A 488 17.15 -18.19 -2.21
N ALA A 489 16.56 -17.03 -2.37
CA ALA A 489 17.21 -15.89 -3.01
C ALA A 489 17.47 -14.78 -1.98
N PHE A 490 18.46 -13.93 -2.23
CA PHE A 490 18.64 -12.67 -1.50
C PHE A 490 17.56 -11.65 -1.91
N GLN A 491 16.32 -12.03 -1.65
CA GLN A 491 15.13 -11.24 -1.89
C GLN A 491 14.49 -10.89 -0.55
N TYR A 492 13.94 -9.69 -0.46
CA TYR A 492 13.38 -9.15 0.76
C TYR A 492 12.23 -8.21 0.49
N ASP A 493 11.21 -8.27 1.33
CA ASP A 493 10.09 -7.32 1.34
C ASP A 493 10.04 -6.56 2.65
N ILE A 494 9.82 -5.25 2.60
CA ILE A 494 9.49 -4.48 3.79
C ILE A 494 7.98 -4.37 3.94
N VAL A 495 7.50 -4.75 5.11
CA VAL A 495 6.08 -4.81 5.44
C VAL A 495 5.80 -3.89 6.62
N CYS A 496 4.71 -3.14 6.54
CA CYS A 496 4.15 -2.38 7.65
C CYS A 496 2.67 -2.69 7.81
N ASN A 497 2.27 -3.15 8.98
CA ASN A 497 0.86 -3.37 9.30
C ASN A 497 0.12 -4.34 8.35
N GLY A 498 0.83 -5.33 7.81
CA GLY A 498 0.27 -6.29 6.85
C GLY A 498 0.23 -5.79 5.40
N ILE A 499 0.80 -4.63 5.13
CA ILE A 499 0.93 -4.06 3.78
C ILE A 499 2.40 -4.11 3.36
N GLU A 500 2.68 -4.76 2.23
CA GLU A 500 3.97 -4.68 1.57
C GLU A 500 4.22 -3.25 1.07
N LEU A 501 5.21 -2.58 1.64
CA LEU A 501 5.63 -1.27 1.17
C LEU A 501 6.57 -1.36 -0.02
N SER A 502 7.41 -2.39 -0.05
CA SER A 502 8.42 -2.59 -1.09
C SER A 502 8.88 -4.02 -1.16
N SER A 503 9.23 -4.45 -2.37
CA SER A 503 10.05 -5.63 -2.64
C SER A 503 11.42 -5.19 -3.14
N GLY A 504 12.46 -5.95 -2.79
CA GLY A 504 13.83 -5.69 -3.20
C GLY A 504 14.67 -6.97 -3.28
N ALA A 505 15.88 -6.84 -3.81
CA ALA A 505 16.83 -7.94 -3.88
C ALA A 505 18.27 -7.46 -4.00
N ILE A 506 19.22 -8.32 -3.63
CA ILE A 506 20.57 -8.28 -4.20
C ILE A 506 20.46 -8.91 -5.58
N ARG A 507 20.94 -8.20 -6.60
CA ARG A 507 20.73 -8.56 -8.00
C ARG A 507 21.71 -9.63 -8.46
N ASN A 508 21.20 -10.49 -9.31
CA ASN A 508 22.06 -11.45 -10.03
C ASN A 508 22.78 -10.69 -11.16
N HIS A 509 23.97 -10.22 -10.85
CA HIS A 509 24.81 -9.41 -11.76
C HIS A 509 25.80 -10.25 -12.56
N ARG A 510 25.79 -11.59 -12.39
CA ARG A 510 26.71 -12.50 -13.06
C ARG A 510 25.99 -13.22 -14.21
N PRO A 511 26.39 -12.98 -15.49
CA PRO A 511 25.73 -13.56 -16.65
C PRO A 511 25.60 -15.09 -16.59
N GLU A 512 26.66 -15.79 -16.17
CA GLU A 512 26.67 -17.24 -16.09
C GLU A 512 25.69 -17.79 -15.03
N ILE A 513 25.58 -17.13 -13.88
CA ILE A 513 24.61 -17.50 -12.83
C ILE A 513 23.17 -17.21 -13.33
N MET A 514 22.98 -16.09 -14.02
CA MET A 514 21.66 -15.72 -14.57
C MET A 514 21.19 -16.73 -15.61
N ILE A 515 22.05 -17.09 -16.56
CA ILE A 515 21.72 -18.09 -17.59
C ILE A 515 21.39 -19.43 -16.94
N LYS A 516 22.20 -19.87 -15.96
CA LYS A 516 21.96 -21.12 -15.21
C LYS A 516 20.65 -21.08 -14.42
N ALA A 517 20.32 -19.95 -13.80
CA ALA A 517 19.07 -19.79 -13.06
C ALA A 517 17.84 -19.97 -13.98
N PHE A 518 17.88 -19.39 -15.18
CA PHE A 518 16.83 -19.54 -16.17
C PHE A 518 16.79 -20.94 -16.81
N ASP A 519 17.95 -21.58 -17.02
CA ASP A 519 18.02 -22.96 -17.49
C ASP A 519 17.32 -23.94 -16.53
N ILE A 520 17.51 -23.77 -15.22
CA ILE A 520 16.80 -24.54 -14.17
C ILE A 520 15.28 -24.36 -14.28
N ALA A 521 14.79 -23.16 -14.59
CA ALA A 521 13.37 -22.86 -14.80
C ALA A 521 12.86 -23.27 -16.20
N GLY A 522 13.72 -23.93 -17.01
CA GLY A 522 13.35 -24.44 -18.33
C GLY A 522 13.38 -23.41 -19.46
N TYR A 523 14.06 -22.28 -19.27
CA TYR A 523 14.24 -21.25 -20.30
C TYR A 523 15.63 -21.39 -20.95
N PRO A 524 15.71 -21.71 -22.26
CA PRO A 524 16.98 -21.82 -22.97
C PRO A 524 17.76 -20.51 -23.00
N ALA A 525 19.09 -20.58 -23.08
CA ALA A 525 19.95 -19.40 -23.10
C ALA A 525 19.59 -18.39 -24.22
N GLU A 526 19.18 -18.88 -25.38
CA GLU A 526 18.77 -18.04 -26.51
C GLU A 526 17.55 -17.17 -26.18
N VAL A 527 16.59 -17.70 -25.42
CA VAL A 527 15.39 -16.98 -24.98
C VAL A 527 15.78 -15.91 -23.96
N VAL A 528 16.72 -16.22 -23.08
CA VAL A 528 17.24 -15.25 -22.08
C VAL A 528 18.00 -14.12 -22.77
N GLU A 529 18.83 -14.44 -23.76
CA GLU A 529 19.54 -13.45 -24.59
C GLU A 529 18.57 -12.57 -25.40
N GLU A 530 17.52 -13.13 -25.97
CA GLU A 530 16.51 -12.37 -26.71
C GLU A 530 15.75 -11.38 -25.81
N LYS A 531 15.33 -11.83 -24.63
CA LYS A 531 14.53 -11.01 -23.72
C LYS A 531 15.34 -10.00 -22.89
N PHE A 532 16.53 -10.40 -22.47
CA PHE A 532 17.38 -9.64 -21.53
C PHE A 532 18.76 -9.27 -22.09
N GLY A 533 18.96 -9.41 -23.40
CA GLY A 533 20.26 -9.23 -24.04
C GLY A 533 20.93 -7.88 -23.76
N GLY A 534 20.16 -6.80 -23.65
CA GLY A 534 20.70 -5.50 -23.29
C GLY A 534 21.35 -5.47 -21.90
N MET A 535 20.70 -6.06 -20.91
CA MET A 535 21.20 -6.15 -19.53
C MET A 535 22.34 -7.16 -19.42
N LEU A 536 22.20 -8.36 -20.01
CA LEU A 536 23.27 -9.35 -20.05
C LEU A 536 24.53 -8.83 -20.73
N ASN A 537 24.37 -8.10 -21.84
CA ASN A 537 25.49 -7.47 -22.51
C ASN A 537 26.19 -6.46 -21.59
N ALA A 538 25.45 -5.62 -20.89
CA ALA A 538 26.04 -4.66 -19.94
C ALA A 538 26.82 -5.38 -18.82
N PHE A 539 26.28 -6.47 -18.27
CA PHE A 539 26.96 -7.24 -17.23
C PHE A 539 28.28 -7.87 -17.69
N ARG A 540 28.42 -8.21 -18.97
CA ARG A 540 29.67 -8.71 -19.56
C ARG A 540 30.79 -7.67 -19.60
N PHE A 541 30.46 -6.38 -19.45
CA PHE A 541 31.42 -5.29 -19.36
C PHE A 541 31.77 -4.88 -17.93
N GLY A 542 31.42 -5.68 -16.93
CA GLY A 542 31.82 -5.47 -15.55
C GLY A 542 30.72 -4.83 -14.71
N ALA A 543 29.72 -5.62 -14.33
CA ALA A 543 28.70 -5.20 -13.38
C ALA A 543 29.20 -5.34 -11.93
N PRO A 544 29.06 -4.32 -11.08
CA PRO A 544 29.35 -4.46 -9.66
C PRO A 544 28.28 -5.32 -8.97
N PRO A 545 28.57 -5.94 -7.82
CA PRO A 545 27.51 -6.41 -6.92
C PRO A 545 26.62 -5.23 -6.56
N HIS A 546 25.30 -5.39 -6.69
CA HIS A 546 24.37 -4.30 -6.41
C HIS A 546 23.04 -4.82 -5.91
N GLY A 547 22.29 -3.95 -5.25
CA GLY A 547 20.99 -4.26 -4.71
C GLY A 547 20.19 -3.00 -4.40
N GLY A 548 18.90 -3.17 -4.28
CA GLY A 548 17.99 -2.06 -4.00
C GLY A 548 16.56 -2.51 -3.76
N THR A 549 15.68 -1.53 -3.68
CA THR A 549 14.26 -1.74 -3.41
C THR A 549 13.44 -0.57 -3.96
N ALA A 550 12.12 -0.66 -3.91
CA ALA A 550 11.25 0.36 -4.50
C ALA A 550 9.97 0.58 -3.66
N PRO A 551 10.07 1.24 -2.47
CA PRO A 551 8.91 1.54 -1.64
C PRO A 551 7.82 2.35 -2.37
N GLY A 552 6.58 1.85 -2.34
CA GLY A 552 5.42 2.50 -2.93
C GLY A 552 5.03 3.76 -2.17
N VAL A 553 5.17 4.92 -2.81
CA VAL A 553 4.83 6.23 -2.20
C VAL A 553 3.35 6.28 -1.82
N ASP A 554 2.48 5.76 -2.67
CA ASP A 554 1.04 5.76 -2.44
C ASP A 554 0.65 4.97 -1.18
N ARG A 555 1.26 3.78 -0.97
CA ARG A 555 1.03 2.95 0.22
C ARG A 555 1.58 3.60 1.50
N ILE A 556 2.76 4.24 1.43
CA ILE A 556 3.33 4.99 2.54
C ILE A 556 2.37 6.11 2.98
N VAL A 557 1.89 6.91 2.03
CA VAL A 557 0.99 8.04 2.31
C VAL A 557 -0.36 7.53 2.82
N MET A 558 -0.91 6.46 2.24
CA MET A 558 -2.16 5.84 2.66
C MET A 558 -2.10 5.41 4.14
N LEU A 559 -1.03 4.71 4.55
CA LEU A 559 -0.83 4.28 5.94
C LEU A 559 -0.69 5.48 6.89
N ILE A 560 0.10 6.49 6.53
CA ILE A 560 0.30 7.69 7.35
C ILE A 560 -0.99 8.51 7.46
N ALA A 561 -1.77 8.61 6.38
CA ALA A 561 -3.07 9.29 6.39
C ALA A 561 -4.13 8.52 7.19
N GLY A 562 -3.96 7.21 7.39
CA GLY A 562 -4.95 6.33 8.00
C GLY A 562 -6.12 6.01 7.05
N GLU A 563 -5.88 6.08 5.75
CA GLU A 563 -6.87 5.77 4.71
C GLU A 563 -6.82 4.29 4.31
N GLU A 564 -7.97 3.76 3.90
CA GLU A 564 -8.11 2.37 3.47
C GLU A 564 -7.96 2.20 1.95
N ASN A 565 -7.91 3.32 1.21
CA ASN A 565 -7.91 3.33 -0.26
C ASN A 565 -6.90 4.33 -0.80
N LEU A 566 -6.05 3.90 -1.73
CA LEU A 566 -5.05 4.74 -2.41
C LEU A 566 -5.66 5.97 -3.13
N ARG A 567 -6.90 5.88 -3.60
CA ARG A 567 -7.58 6.99 -4.29
C ARG A 567 -7.85 8.18 -3.38
N GLU A 568 -7.85 7.98 -2.06
CA GLU A 568 -7.98 9.07 -1.07
C GLU A 568 -6.70 9.91 -0.93
N VAL A 569 -5.55 9.36 -1.35
CA VAL A 569 -4.23 10.01 -1.26
C VAL A 569 -3.60 10.31 -2.63
N THR A 570 -4.33 10.04 -3.71
CA THR A 570 -3.92 10.35 -5.10
C THR A 570 -4.72 11.55 -5.61
N MET A 571 -4.03 12.53 -6.23
CA MET A 571 -4.68 13.79 -6.63
C MET A 571 -5.77 13.56 -7.67
N PHE A 572 -5.47 12.86 -8.76
CA PHE A 572 -6.39 12.55 -9.86
C PHE A 572 -6.34 11.05 -10.18
N PRO A 573 -6.97 10.19 -9.36
CA PRO A 573 -6.94 8.75 -9.57
C PRO A 573 -7.96 8.32 -10.63
N MET A 574 -7.68 7.21 -11.30
CA MET A 574 -8.69 6.45 -12.04
C MET A 574 -9.65 5.74 -11.09
N ASN A 575 -10.83 5.40 -11.58
CA ASN A 575 -11.77 4.54 -10.86
C ASN A 575 -11.36 3.05 -10.93
N GLN A 576 -12.17 2.15 -10.34
CA GLN A 576 -11.89 0.71 -10.33
C GLN A 576 -11.89 0.05 -11.72
N ARG A 577 -12.45 0.72 -12.73
CA ARG A 577 -12.49 0.23 -14.12
C ARG A 577 -11.37 0.84 -14.98
N ALA A 578 -10.36 1.45 -14.36
CA ALA A 578 -9.28 2.16 -15.04
C ALA A 578 -9.77 3.32 -15.94
N GLU A 579 -10.80 4.04 -15.50
CA GLU A 579 -11.35 5.21 -16.20
C GLU A 579 -11.03 6.50 -15.42
N ASP A 580 -10.53 7.52 -16.12
CA ASP A 580 -10.49 8.89 -15.62
C ASP A 580 -11.83 9.58 -15.97
N LEU A 581 -12.72 9.66 -14.99
CA LEU A 581 -14.05 10.20 -15.16
C LEU A 581 -14.08 11.73 -15.35
N MET A 582 -12.99 12.42 -14.97
CA MET A 582 -12.87 13.87 -15.09
C MET A 582 -12.40 14.28 -16.48
N MET A 583 -11.36 13.62 -17.00
CA MET A 583 -10.77 13.93 -18.31
C MET A 583 -11.31 13.05 -19.43
N GLY A 584 -12.12 12.02 -19.11
CA GLY A 584 -12.73 11.12 -20.08
C GLY A 584 -11.73 10.16 -20.75
N ALA A 585 -10.78 9.63 -19.96
CA ALA A 585 -9.85 8.61 -20.47
C ALA A 585 -10.26 7.22 -19.95
N PRO A 586 -10.09 6.12 -20.76
CA PRO A 586 -9.63 6.12 -22.14
C PRO A 586 -10.68 6.69 -23.11
N SER A 587 -10.23 7.28 -24.21
CA SER A 587 -11.07 7.87 -25.24
C SER A 587 -10.78 7.30 -26.63
N GLU A 588 -11.75 7.41 -27.54
CA GLU A 588 -11.56 6.97 -28.91
C GLU A 588 -10.52 7.86 -29.65
N PRO A 589 -9.52 7.24 -30.30
CA PRO A 589 -8.55 7.99 -31.08
C PRO A 589 -9.18 8.51 -32.39
N LEU A 590 -8.68 9.64 -32.87
CA LEU A 590 -9.09 10.13 -34.18
C LEU A 590 -8.62 9.20 -35.31
N PRO A 591 -9.39 9.03 -36.41
CA PRO A 591 -9.00 8.20 -37.55
C PRO A 591 -7.64 8.60 -38.16
N LYS A 592 -7.24 9.88 -38.07
CA LYS A 592 -5.92 10.36 -38.48
C LYS A 592 -4.82 9.77 -37.62
N GLN A 593 -5.01 9.73 -36.30
CA GLN A 593 -4.03 9.18 -35.35
C GLN A 593 -3.81 7.68 -35.58
N LEU A 594 -4.86 6.91 -35.83
CA LEU A 594 -4.76 5.50 -36.16
C LEU A 594 -3.97 5.27 -37.46
N ARG A 595 -4.25 6.05 -38.52
CA ARG A 595 -3.50 5.97 -39.78
C ARG A 595 -2.03 6.32 -39.61
N GLU A 596 -1.72 7.41 -38.85
CA GLU A 596 -0.34 7.83 -38.59
C GLU A 596 0.42 6.82 -37.73
N ALA A 597 -0.25 6.13 -36.82
CA ALA A 597 0.30 5.05 -36.01
C ALA A 597 0.35 3.69 -36.74
N HIS A 598 -0.19 3.56 -37.95
CA HIS A 598 -0.27 2.33 -38.75
C HIS A 598 -0.99 1.19 -38.05
N ILE A 599 -2.07 1.47 -37.28
CA ILE A 599 -2.85 0.49 -36.52
C ILE A 599 -4.33 0.52 -36.89
N ARG A 600 -5.02 -0.60 -36.60
CA ARG A 600 -6.48 -0.74 -36.70
C ARG A 600 -7.05 -1.25 -35.38
N VAL A 601 -8.21 -0.73 -35.01
CA VAL A 601 -8.99 -1.28 -33.91
C VAL A 601 -9.69 -2.54 -34.39
N VAL A 602 -9.49 -3.64 -33.68
CA VAL A 602 -10.20 -4.92 -33.90
C VAL A 602 -11.23 -5.04 -32.78
N ALA A 603 -12.50 -5.18 -33.15
CA ALA A 603 -13.56 -5.39 -32.16
C ALA A 603 -13.33 -6.73 -31.43
N PRO A 604 -13.62 -6.80 -30.12
CA PRO A 604 -13.58 -8.07 -29.40
C PRO A 604 -14.51 -9.08 -30.07
N GLU A 605 -14.07 -10.34 -30.17
CA GLU A 605 -14.96 -11.42 -30.60
C GLU A 605 -16.13 -11.50 -29.60
N ALA A 606 -17.36 -11.54 -30.13
CA ALA A 606 -18.53 -11.74 -29.29
C ALA A 606 -18.34 -13.08 -28.55
N LYS A 607 -18.31 -13.00 -27.20
CA LYS A 607 -18.31 -14.22 -26.39
C LYS A 607 -19.59 -15.00 -26.73
N SER A 608 -19.41 -16.13 -27.38
CA SER A 608 -20.48 -17.10 -27.74
C SER A 608 -21.04 -17.75 -26.46
#